data_d49e9208f7f364565b6cc224090e12b2
#
_entry.id   d49e9208f7f364565b6cc224090e12b2
#
_cell.length_a   1.000
_cell.length_b   1.000
_cell.length_c   1.000
_cell.angle_alpha   90.00
_cell.angle_beta   90.00
_cell.angle_gamma   90.00
#
_symmetry.space_group_name_H-M   'P 1'
#
loop_
_entity.id
_entity.type
_entity.pdbx_description
1 polymer ?
#
loop_
_entity_poly.entity_id
_entity_poly.type
_entity_poly.pdbx_seq_one_letter_code
_entity_poly.pdbx_strand_id
1 'polypeptide(L)'
;GIVSGNSVPDKVARAGFHVTKSEHVDAPMIDELPLTLECKLVSFDEETELLLGEVVNVSVDERALDENGKLDVAKLHIITFDSANHDYFALGEKVGRAFEDGKKLK
;
A
#
# COMPACT_ATOMS: atom_id res chain seq x y z
N GLY A 1 -11.92 -2.60 -9.87
CA GLY A 1 -11.84 -4.01 -10.24
C GLY A 1 -12.65 -4.42 -11.46
N ILE A 2 -13.67 -3.64 -11.87
CA ILE A 2 -14.50 -4.00 -13.04
C ILE A 2 -13.78 -3.69 -14.36
N VAL A 3 -12.95 -2.65 -14.38
CA VAL A 3 -12.27 -2.18 -15.58
C VAL A 3 -10.81 -2.64 -15.58
N SER A 4 -10.45 -3.44 -16.60
CA SER A 4 -9.08 -3.92 -16.81
C SER A 4 -8.18 -2.83 -17.40
N GLY A 5 -6.91 -2.79 -17.00
CA GLY A 5 -5.89 -1.95 -17.63
C GLY A 5 -5.63 -2.32 -19.09
N ASN A 6 -5.89 -3.58 -19.48
CA ASN A 6 -5.80 -4.01 -20.88
C ASN A 6 -6.93 -3.44 -21.75
N SER A 7 -8.12 -3.27 -21.17
CA SER A 7 -9.28 -2.69 -21.86
C SER A 7 -9.25 -1.16 -21.85
N VAL A 8 -8.69 -0.56 -20.80
CA VAL A 8 -8.57 0.89 -20.62
C VAL A 8 -7.12 1.21 -20.25
N PRO A 9 -6.22 1.37 -21.24
CA PRO A 9 -4.79 1.59 -20.99
C PRO A 9 -4.47 2.85 -20.18
N ASP A 10 -5.31 3.88 -20.27
CA ASP A 10 -5.19 5.14 -19.53
C ASP A 10 -5.98 5.15 -18.22
N LYS A 11 -6.26 3.98 -17.66
CA LYS A 11 -7.07 3.77 -16.45
C LYS A 11 -6.63 4.66 -15.28
N VAL A 12 -5.32 4.77 -15.03
CA VAL A 12 -4.78 5.57 -13.93
C VAL A 12 -5.15 7.04 -14.09
N ALA A 13 -4.92 7.60 -15.27
CA ALA A 13 -5.27 8.99 -15.57
C ALA A 13 -6.78 9.22 -15.53
N ARG A 14 -7.57 8.30 -16.06
CA ARG A 14 -9.04 8.39 -16.04
C ARG A 14 -9.63 8.28 -14.63
N ALA A 15 -8.93 7.60 -13.72
CA ALA A 15 -9.29 7.54 -12.31
C ALA A 15 -8.92 8.83 -11.54
N GLY A 16 -8.28 9.79 -12.20
CA GLY A 16 -7.89 11.06 -11.59
C GLY A 16 -6.54 11.01 -10.87
N PHE A 17 -5.75 9.97 -11.07
CA PHE A 17 -4.43 9.84 -10.46
C PHE A 17 -3.33 10.43 -11.36
N HIS A 18 -2.28 10.90 -10.71
CA HIS A 18 -1.05 11.37 -11.35
C HIS A 18 0.09 10.43 -10.98
N VAL A 19 1.03 10.27 -11.90
CA VAL A 19 2.18 9.39 -11.69
C VAL A 19 3.49 10.16 -11.83
N THR A 20 4.48 9.74 -11.04
CA THR A 20 5.86 10.19 -11.14
C THR A 20 6.73 8.95 -11.24
N LYS A 21 7.84 9.02 -11.99
CA LYS A 21 8.76 7.90 -12.07
C LYS A 21 9.44 7.67 -10.71
N SER A 22 9.50 6.41 -10.26
CA SER A 22 10.22 6.02 -9.06
C SER A 22 11.73 6.26 -9.20
N GLU A 23 12.40 6.57 -8.08
CA GLU A 23 13.83 6.83 -8.09
C GLU A 23 14.68 5.55 -8.17
N HIS A 24 14.22 4.47 -7.56
CA HIS A 24 15.01 3.25 -7.35
C HIS A 24 14.62 2.10 -8.26
N VAL A 25 13.46 2.18 -8.92
CA VAL A 25 12.98 1.16 -9.86
C VAL A 25 12.38 1.83 -11.10
N ASP A 26 12.35 1.11 -12.22
CA ASP A 26 11.72 1.59 -13.45
C ASP A 26 10.21 1.31 -13.43
N ALA A 27 9.51 2.04 -12.58
CA ALA A 27 8.07 1.90 -12.40
C ALA A 27 7.46 3.24 -11.98
N PRO A 28 6.16 3.46 -12.24
CA PRO A 28 5.48 4.68 -11.81
C PRO A 28 5.11 4.61 -10.33
N MET A 29 5.12 5.78 -9.69
CA MET A 29 4.60 6.00 -8.35
C MET A 29 3.33 6.85 -8.47
N ILE A 30 2.28 6.48 -7.74
CA ILE A 30 1.02 7.23 -7.74
C ILE A 30 1.11 8.36 -6.70
N ASP A 31 1.07 9.61 -7.16
CA ASP A 31 1.35 10.78 -6.34
C ASP A 31 0.35 10.98 -5.19
N GLU A 32 -0.91 10.61 -5.40
CA GLU A 32 -1.99 10.79 -4.41
C GLU A 32 -1.95 9.78 -3.26
N LEU A 33 -1.19 8.68 -3.40
CA LEU A 33 -1.09 7.66 -2.36
C LEU A 33 0.03 7.99 -1.39
N PRO A 34 -0.24 7.99 -0.06
CA PRO A 34 0.71 8.50 0.93
C PRO A 34 1.87 7.56 1.24
N LEU A 35 1.79 6.29 0.87
CA LEU A 35 2.83 5.29 1.09
C LEU A 35 3.10 4.53 -0.20
N THR A 36 4.36 4.42 -0.59
CA THR A 36 4.78 3.69 -1.78
C THR A 36 5.92 2.74 -1.45
N LEU A 37 5.77 1.49 -1.85
CA LEU A 37 6.86 0.50 -1.83
C LEU A 37 7.44 0.39 -3.23
N GLU A 38 8.73 0.63 -3.38
CA GLU A 38 9.46 0.39 -4.63
C GLU A 38 10.04 -1.01 -4.58
N CYS A 39 9.61 -1.87 -5.50
CA CYS A 39 9.94 -3.29 -5.49
C CYS A 39 10.59 -3.74 -6.79
N LYS A 40 11.55 -4.66 -6.69
CA LYS A 40 12.08 -5.41 -7.83
C LYS A 40 11.43 -6.79 -7.87
N LEU A 41 11.04 -7.23 -9.06
CA LEU A 41 10.49 -8.57 -9.24
C LEU A 41 11.56 -9.62 -8.94
N VAL A 42 11.24 -10.54 -8.03
CA VAL A 42 12.05 -11.73 -7.74
C VAL A 42 11.58 -12.91 -8.57
N SER A 43 10.28 -13.22 -8.51
CA SER A 43 9.68 -14.31 -9.26
C SER A 43 8.18 -14.13 -9.44
N PHE A 44 7.67 -14.75 -10.48
CA PHE A 44 6.23 -14.88 -10.72
C PHE A 44 5.93 -16.31 -11.17
N ASP A 45 5.01 -16.98 -10.46
CA ASP A 45 4.55 -18.33 -10.77
C ASP A 45 3.18 -18.21 -11.47
N GLU A 46 3.13 -18.57 -12.75
CA GLU A 46 1.90 -18.47 -13.55
C GLU A 46 0.78 -19.41 -13.11
N GLU A 47 1.13 -20.56 -12.51
CA GLU A 47 0.13 -21.53 -12.05
C GLU A 47 -0.57 -21.09 -10.78
N THR A 48 0.19 -20.59 -9.81
CA THR A 48 -0.33 -20.12 -8.52
C THR A 48 -0.66 -18.64 -8.50
N GLU A 49 -0.22 -17.91 -9.52
CA GLU A 49 -0.29 -16.44 -9.59
C GLU A 49 0.47 -15.75 -8.46
N LEU A 50 1.41 -16.46 -7.81
CA LEU A 50 2.24 -15.90 -6.74
C LEU A 50 3.34 -15.04 -7.32
N LEU A 51 3.34 -13.76 -6.93
CA LEU A 51 4.37 -12.80 -7.29
C LEU A 51 5.21 -12.46 -6.06
N LEU A 52 6.53 -12.58 -6.17
CA LEU A 52 7.46 -12.17 -5.14
C LEU A 52 8.23 -10.93 -5.60
N GLY A 53 8.25 -9.91 -4.77
CA GLY A 53 9.02 -8.69 -4.99
C GLY A 53 9.91 -8.39 -3.81
N GLU A 54 11.12 -7.90 -4.08
CA GLU A 54 12.02 -7.37 -3.06
C GLU A 54 11.75 -5.89 -2.89
N VAL A 55 11.44 -5.46 -1.67
CA VAL A 55 11.28 -4.04 -1.35
C VAL A 55 12.68 -3.40 -1.31
N VAL A 56 12.93 -2.47 -2.22
CA VAL A 56 14.22 -1.76 -2.30
C VAL A 56 14.15 -0.35 -1.72
N ASN A 57 12.95 0.21 -1.61
CA ASN A 57 12.73 1.50 -0.98
C ASN A 57 11.29 1.66 -0.51
N VAL A 58 11.09 2.45 0.53
CA VAL A 58 9.78 2.85 1.04
C VAL A 58 9.75 4.38 1.10
N SER A 59 8.75 4.98 0.46
CA SER A 59 8.53 6.43 0.48
C SER A 59 7.21 6.73 1.19
N VAL A 60 7.23 7.74 2.04
CA VAL A 60 6.06 8.16 2.82
C VAL A 60 5.87 9.66 2.65
N ASP A 61 4.64 10.09 2.39
CA ASP A 61 4.28 11.49 2.38
C ASP A 61 4.41 12.06 3.81
N GLU A 62 4.98 13.25 3.93
CA GLU A 62 5.14 13.92 5.23
C GLU A 62 3.83 14.05 6.01
N ARG A 63 2.70 14.17 5.32
CA ARG A 63 1.35 14.23 5.93
C ARG A 63 0.98 12.96 6.69
N ALA A 64 1.64 11.84 6.41
CA ALA A 64 1.41 10.57 7.12
C ALA A 64 2.38 10.34 8.28
N LEU A 65 3.21 11.32 8.60
CA LEU A 65 4.13 11.26 9.74
C LEU A 65 3.51 11.91 10.97
N ASP A 66 3.91 11.42 12.15
CA ASP A 66 3.57 12.05 13.42
C ASP A 66 4.53 13.22 13.73
N GLU A 67 4.35 13.87 14.86
CA GLU A 67 5.18 14.98 15.33
C GLU A 67 6.65 14.62 15.54
N ASN A 68 6.96 13.34 15.72
CA ASN A 68 8.33 12.83 15.90
C ASN A 68 8.95 12.33 14.59
N GLY A 69 8.28 12.53 13.44
CA GLY A 69 8.74 12.06 12.15
C GLY A 69 8.58 10.56 11.92
N LYS A 70 7.78 9.89 12.74
CA LYS A 70 7.46 8.46 12.58
C LYS A 70 6.16 8.28 11.81
N LEU A 71 6.05 7.16 11.11
CA LEU A 71 4.82 6.80 10.40
C LEU A 71 3.65 6.68 11.37
N ASP A 72 2.58 7.43 11.10
CA ASP A 72 1.30 7.31 11.78
C ASP A 72 0.32 6.55 10.89
N VAL A 73 0.11 5.27 11.20
CA VAL A 73 -0.73 4.39 10.39
C VAL A 73 -2.16 4.90 10.25
N ALA A 74 -2.68 5.58 11.28
CA ALA A 74 -4.02 6.17 11.23
C ALA A 74 -4.16 7.22 10.12
N LYS A 75 -3.08 7.96 9.82
CA LYS A 75 -3.06 8.98 8.77
C LYS A 75 -3.00 8.41 7.36
N LEU A 76 -2.68 7.13 7.21
CA LEU A 76 -2.65 6.47 5.91
C LEU A 76 -4.04 6.14 5.36
N HIS A 77 -5.05 6.08 6.22
CA HIS A 77 -6.41 5.66 5.86
C HIS A 77 -6.44 4.34 5.08
N ILE A 78 -5.73 3.34 5.61
CA ILE A 78 -5.61 2.02 4.97
C ILE A 78 -6.98 1.37 4.91
N ILE A 79 -7.27 0.74 3.76
CA ILE A 79 -8.49 -0.01 3.56
C ILE A 79 -8.19 -1.50 3.43
N THR A 80 -9.14 -2.33 3.83
CA THR A 80 -9.10 -3.78 3.64
C THR A 80 -10.31 -4.24 2.83
N PHE A 81 -10.11 -5.28 2.04
CA PHE A 81 -11.17 -5.83 1.19
C PHE A 81 -11.89 -6.99 1.89
N ASP A 82 -13.22 -6.91 1.92
CA ASP A 82 -14.10 -8.00 2.34
C ASP A 82 -14.52 -8.82 1.13
N SER A 83 -13.97 -10.02 1.01
CA SER A 83 -14.26 -10.91 -0.12
C SER A 83 -15.65 -11.54 -0.07
N ALA A 84 -16.30 -11.55 1.09
CA ALA A 84 -17.63 -12.15 1.22
C ALA A 84 -18.72 -11.28 0.58
N ASN A 85 -18.63 -9.96 0.78
CA ASN A 85 -19.62 -9.00 0.30
C ASN A 85 -19.06 -8.05 -0.77
N HIS A 86 -17.77 -8.16 -1.10
CA HIS A 86 -17.06 -7.29 -2.04
C HIS A 86 -17.02 -5.82 -1.60
N ASP A 87 -16.94 -5.59 -0.29
CA ASP A 87 -16.87 -4.26 0.31
C ASP A 87 -15.45 -3.90 0.73
N TYR A 88 -15.22 -2.62 0.97
CA TYR A 88 -13.98 -2.12 1.55
C TYR A 88 -14.25 -1.51 2.92
N PHE A 89 -13.37 -1.79 3.87
CA PHE A 89 -13.42 -1.24 5.23
C PHE A 89 -12.13 -0.51 5.53
N ALA A 90 -12.23 0.62 6.21
CA ALA A 90 -11.06 1.30 6.75
C ALA A 90 -10.58 0.58 8.03
N LEU A 91 -9.27 0.61 8.28
CA LEU A 91 -8.74 0.17 9.57
C LEU A 91 -9.30 1.07 10.68
N GLY A 92 -9.67 0.44 11.79
CA GLY A 92 -10.22 1.14 12.95
C GLY A 92 -9.16 1.76 13.84
N GLU A 93 -9.55 2.03 15.09
CA GLU A 93 -8.67 2.61 16.10
C GLU A 93 -7.55 1.64 16.50
N LYS A 94 -6.46 2.20 17.03
CA LYS A 94 -5.41 1.42 17.67
C LYS A 94 -5.98 0.70 18.90
N VAL A 95 -5.88 -0.63 18.94
CA VAL A 95 -6.46 -1.47 20.00
C VAL A 95 -5.43 -2.07 20.94
N GLY A 96 -4.14 -1.94 20.64
CA GLY A 96 -3.10 -2.51 21.48
C GLY A 96 -1.71 -2.22 20.97
N ARG A 97 -0.73 -2.64 21.78
CA ARG A 97 0.68 -2.48 21.45
C ARG A 97 1.39 -3.83 21.55
N ALA A 98 1.92 -4.29 20.42
CA ALA A 98 2.68 -5.52 20.36
C ALA A 98 3.94 -5.42 21.25
N PHE A 99 4.33 -6.53 21.82
CA PHE A 99 5.49 -6.69 22.71
C PHE A 99 5.38 -5.94 24.05
N GLU A 100 4.30 -5.20 24.29
CA GLU A 100 4.07 -4.47 25.53
C GLU A 100 2.88 -5.02 26.31
N ASP A 101 1.71 -5.08 25.69
CA ASP A 101 0.46 -5.43 26.39
C ASP A 101 0.46 -6.84 26.99
N GLY A 102 1.17 -7.77 26.36
CA GLY A 102 1.30 -9.15 26.86
C GLY A 102 2.26 -9.31 28.04
N LYS A 103 3.08 -8.31 28.36
CA LYS A 103 4.07 -8.41 29.45
C LYS A 103 3.43 -8.71 30.81
N LYS A 104 2.23 -8.21 31.05
CA LYS A 104 1.47 -8.46 32.28
C LYS A 104 1.03 -9.92 32.46
N LEU A 105 1.13 -10.75 31.40
CA LEU A 105 0.78 -12.17 31.45
C LEU A 105 1.97 -13.07 31.79
N LYS A 106 3.16 -12.51 31.90
CA LYS A 106 4.37 -13.25 32.26
C LYS A 106 4.44 -13.48 33.75
#